data_93ab69ae93073af789148544a6cc5795
#
_entry.id   93ab69ae93073af789148544a6cc5795
#
_cell.length_a   1.000
_cell.length_b   1.000
_cell.length_c   1.000
_cell.angle_alpha   90.00
_cell.angle_beta   90.00
_cell.angle_gamma   90.00
#
_symmetry.space_group_name_H-M   'P 1'
#
loop_
_entity.id
_entity.type
_entity.pdbx_description
1 polymer ?
#
loop_
_entity_poly.entity_id
_entity_poly.type
_entity_poly.pdbx_seq_one_letter_code
_entity_poly.pdbx_strand_id
1 'polypeptide(L)'
;MEILNLGSHRIGVRFPEKGLRKGKNPAILLNDGELIEQLNLRTERAVLVGVYPNNRLSEYTPWPEPAIRSGTPDFGGQLGQYHRELNNEILPALIDEYALDTEKLAYGGYSLGGLAATMSLWETDAFAALFSLCGSFWYPGVADFIEEHVPKNYSAQVYLQNGIREGEGHNNRLCDAYSYAQRVHTALQVTCGAKTVLDDYGHHDRQSERLNAALRWVERVL
;
A
#
# COMPACT_ATOMS: atom_id res chain seq x y z
N MET A 1 14.27 7.04 -13.76
CA MET A 1 13.73 5.83 -13.11
C MET A 1 14.26 4.64 -13.89
N GLU A 2 14.85 3.68 -13.23
CA GLU A 2 15.27 2.41 -13.80
C GLU A 2 14.07 1.46 -13.88
N ILE A 3 14.01 0.61 -14.90
CA ILE A 3 12.93 -0.37 -15.10
C ILE A 3 13.52 -1.77 -15.16
N LEU A 4 12.99 -2.66 -14.34
CA LEU A 4 13.37 -4.07 -14.25
C LEU A 4 12.14 -4.97 -14.44
N ASN A 5 12.39 -6.24 -14.72
CA ASN A 5 11.38 -7.30 -14.64
C ASN A 5 11.86 -8.30 -13.59
N LEU A 6 11.13 -8.47 -12.50
CA LEU A 6 11.44 -9.40 -11.40
C LEU A 6 10.21 -10.28 -11.14
N GLY A 7 10.40 -11.59 -11.12
CA GLY A 7 9.29 -12.51 -11.16
C GLY A 7 8.43 -12.26 -12.39
N SER A 8 7.14 -12.16 -12.20
CA SER A 8 6.19 -11.82 -13.27
C SER A 8 5.94 -10.32 -13.43
N HIS A 9 6.52 -9.46 -12.57
CA HIS A 9 6.17 -8.04 -12.47
C HIS A 9 7.22 -7.11 -13.11
N ARG A 10 6.71 -6.02 -13.68
CA ARG A 10 7.52 -4.85 -14.03
C ARG A 10 7.75 -4.03 -12.76
N ILE A 11 9.00 -3.62 -12.53
CA ILE A 11 9.43 -2.86 -11.36
C ILE A 11 10.08 -1.56 -11.81
N GLY A 12 9.67 -0.45 -11.23
CA GLY A 12 10.30 0.85 -11.42
C GLY A 12 11.10 1.25 -10.19
N VAL A 13 12.39 1.54 -10.36
CA VAL A 13 13.26 1.96 -9.26
C VAL A 13 13.69 3.40 -9.45
N ARG A 14 13.41 4.24 -8.47
CA ARG A 14 13.87 5.63 -8.41
C ARG A 14 14.81 5.82 -7.23
N PHE A 15 16.01 6.25 -7.52
CA PHE A 15 17.00 6.54 -6.49
C PHE A 15 16.65 7.81 -5.70
N PRO A 16 17.01 7.84 -4.41
CA PRO A 16 16.77 9.02 -3.58
C PRO A 16 17.57 10.24 -4.04
N GLU A 17 17.08 11.43 -3.74
CA GLU A 17 17.75 12.69 -4.13
C GLU A 17 19.17 12.83 -3.54
N LYS A 18 19.41 12.26 -2.36
CA LYS A 18 20.73 12.23 -1.72
C LYS A 18 21.65 11.12 -2.24
N GLY A 19 21.21 10.36 -3.25
CA GLY A 19 21.95 9.22 -3.81
C GLY A 19 21.96 8.00 -2.89
N LEU A 20 22.46 6.87 -3.43
CA LEU A 20 22.65 5.64 -2.66
C LEU A 20 23.81 5.77 -1.67
N ARG A 21 23.65 5.17 -0.50
CA ARG A 21 24.71 5.03 0.50
C ARG A 21 25.60 3.85 0.17
N LYS A 22 26.86 3.91 0.58
CA LYS A 22 27.70 2.72 0.64
C LYS A 22 27.17 1.81 1.75
N GLY A 23 26.51 0.71 1.38
CA GLY A 23 25.89 -0.21 2.31
C GLY A 23 24.38 -0.12 2.31
N LYS A 24 23.77 -0.31 3.47
CA LYS A 24 22.32 -0.49 3.64
C LYS A 24 21.49 0.77 3.30
N ASN A 25 20.62 0.66 2.30
CA ASN A 25 19.71 1.72 1.86
C ASN A 25 18.27 1.44 2.33
N PRO A 26 17.58 2.39 2.98
CA PRO A 26 16.15 2.24 3.24
C PRO A 26 15.38 2.20 1.93
N ALA A 27 14.24 1.48 1.89
CA ALA A 27 13.42 1.41 0.69
C ALA A 27 11.93 1.51 1.00
N ILE A 28 11.19 2.05 0.04
CA ILE A 28 9.73 2.18 0.07
C ILE A 28 9.18 1.50 -1.17
N LEU A 29 8.44 0.41 -0.98
CA LEU A 29 7.70 -0.26 -2.04
C LEU A 29 6.32 0.37 -2.18
N LEU A 30 5.93 0.71 -3.40
CA LEU A 30 4.66 1.34 -3.73
C LEU A 30 3.91 0.47 -4.75
N ASN A 31 2.72 0.03 -4.37
CA ASN A 31 1.76 -0.53 -5.32
C ASN A 31 1.34 0.52 -6.36
N ASP A 32 0.93 0.06 -7.55
CA ASP A 32 0.65 0.93 -8.69
C ASP A 32 1.90 1.77 -9.05
N GLY A 33 2.98 1.08 -9.46
CA GLY A 33 4.31 1.67 -9.72
C GLY A 33 4.31 2.87 -10.67
N GLU A 34 3.34 2.96 -11.58
CA GLU A 34 3.12 4.09 -12.48
C GLU A 34 2.91 5.42 -11.75
N LEU A 35 2.40 5.41 -10.51
CA LEU A 35 2.19 6.62 -9.72
C LEU A 35 3.50 7.38 -9.46
N ILE A 36 4.63 6.68 -9.42
CA ILE A 36 5.94 7.31 -9.23
C ILE A 36 6.24 8.31 -10.36
N GLU A 37 5.95 7.93 -11.59
CA GLU A 37 6.18 8.81 -12.75
C GLU A 37 5.05 9.81 -12.92
N GLN A 38 3.81 9.37 -12.88
CA GLN A 38 2.63 10.20 -13.10
C GLN A 38 2.56 11.38 -12.14
N LEU A 39 2.93 11.17 -10.88
CA LEU A 39 2.91 12.19 -9.83
C LEU A 39 4.30 12.74 -9.50
N ASN A 40 5.32 12.33 -10.25
CA ASN A 40 6.72 12.71 -10.03
C ASN A 40 7.17 12.56 -8.56
N LEU A 41 6.79 11.43 -7.93
CA LEU A 41 7.10 11.16 -6.53
C LEU A 41 8.60 11.03 -6.30
N ARG A 42 9.11 11.60 -5.22
CA ARG A 42 10.53 11.59 -4.86
C ARG A 42 10.71 11.34 -3.37
N THR A 43 11.87 10.82 -3.05
CA THR A 43 12.33 10.56 -1.68
C THR A 43 13.69 11.20 -1.48
N GLU A 44 14.02 11.59 -0.25
CA GLU A 44 15.33 12.16 0.06
C GLU A 44 16.41 11.08 0.26
N ARG A 45 16.07 9.98 0.93
CA ARG A 45 17.03 8.97 1.42
C ARG A 45 16.66 7.54 1.05
N ALA A 46 15.38 7.24 0.90
CA ALA A 46 14.90 5.89 0.62
C ALA A 46 14.88 5.61 -0.89
N VAL A 47 15.24 4.40 -1.31
CA VAL A 47 14.98 3.91 -2.66
C VAL A 47 13.47 3.79 -2.81
N LEU A 48 12.89 4.41 -3.84
CA LEU A 48 11.47 4.28 -4.13
C LEU A 48 11.25 3.25 -5.21
N VAL A 49 10.56 2.17 -4.87
CA VAL A 49 10.32 1.01 -5.73
C VAL A 49 8.83 0.94 -6.07
N GLY A 50 8.49 1.07 -7.33
CA GLY A 50 7.12 0.89 -7.83
C GLY A 50 6.91 -0.50 -8.39
N VAL A 51 5.94 -1.22 -7.86
CA VAL A 51 5.51 -2.52 -8.38
C VAL A 51 4.29 -2.31 -9.27
N TYR A 52 4.42 -2.67 -10.55
CA TYR A 52 3.33 -2.55 -11.52
C TYR A 52 2.48 -3.83 -11.48
N PRO A 53 1.19 -3.75 -11.18
CA PRO A 53 0.35 -4.94 -11.16
C PRO A 53 0.12 -5.49 -12.57
N ASN A 54 0.09 -6.81 -12.72
CA ASN A 54 -0.36 -7.45 -13.96
C ASN A 54 -1.88 -7.43 -14.08
N ASN A 55 -2.55 -7.69 -12.96
CA ASN A 55 -4.01 -7.61 -12.84
C ASN A 55 -4.39 -7.01 -11.48
N ARG A 56 -4.51 -5.69 -11.44
CA ARG A 56 -4.80 -4.93 -10.22
C ARG A 56 -6.03 -5.40 -9.46
N LEU A 57 -7.10 -5.79 -10.18
CA LEU A 57 -8.34 -6.26 -9.55
C LEU A 57 -8.20 -7.66 -8.92
N SER A 58 -7.26 -8.46 -9.39
CA SER A 58 -6.99 -9.77 -8.82
C SER A 58 -5.92 -9.70 -7.72
N GLU A 59 -4.80 -9.04 -8.01
CA GLU A 59 -3.61 -9.04 -7.15
C GLU A 59 -3.77 -8.22 -5.87
N TYR A 60 -4.64 -7.19 -5.88
CA TYR A 60 -4.82 -6.31 -4.72
C TYR A 60 -6.06 -6.64 -3.89
N THR A 61 -6.71 -7.77 -4.14
CA THR A 61 -7.92 -8.17 -3.42
C THR A 61 -7.73 -9.52 -2.72
N PRO A 62 -8.17 -9.63 -1.44
CA PRO A 62 -7.86 -10.79 -0.60
C PRO A 62 -8.62 -12.06 -0.96
N TRP A 63 -9.82 -11.93 -1.50
CA TRP A 63 -10.70 -13.01 -1.96
C TRP A 63 -11.54 -12.58 -3.16
N PRO A 64 -12.13 -13.53 -3.93
CA PRO A 64 -12.95 -13.17 -5.07
C PRO A 64 -14.25 -12.47 -4.66
N GLU A 65 -14.63 -11.45 -5.43
CA GLU A 65 -15.88 -10.71 -5.25
C GLU A 65 -16.44 -10.26 -6.60
N PRO A 66 -17.76 -10.19 -6.75
CA PRO A 66 -18.37 -9.63 -7.94
C PRO A 66 -17.99 -8.16 -8.14
N ALA A 67 -17.92 -7.76 -9.40
CA ALA A 67 -17.68 -6.37 -9.80
C ALA A 67 -18.67 -5.40 -9.16
N ILE A 68 -18.23 -4.15 -8.95
CA ILE A 68 -19.10 -3.07 -8.44
C ILE A 68 -20.13 -2.66 -9.51
N ARG A 69 -19.76 -2.74 -10.77
CA ARG A 69 -20.59 -2.31 -11.90
C ARG A 69 -20.76 -3.47 -12.89
N SER A 70 -21.98 -3.63 -13.40
CA SER A 70 -22.22 -4.57 -14.48
C SER A 70 -21.35 -4.29 -15.70
N GLY A 71 -20.80 -5.35 -16.29
CA GLY A 71 -19.93 -5.26 -17.48
C GLY A 71 -18.47 -4.92 -17.18
N THR A 72 -18.08 -4.79 -15.91
CA THR A 72 -16.65 -4.70 -15.51
C THR A 72 -16.17 -6.04 -14.97
N PRO A 73 -14.85 -6.35 -15.04
CA PRO A 73 -14.29 -7.57 -14.49
C PRO A 73 -14.53 -7.71 -12.98
N ASP A 74 -14.73 -8.94 -12.52
CA ASP A 74 -14.79 -9.28 -11.11
C ASP A 74 -13.42 -9.13 -10.43
N PHE A 75 -13.43 -9.06 -9.11
CA PHE A 75 -12.21 -9.08 -8.32
C PHE A 75 -11.72 -10.53 -8.14
N GLY A 76 -10.43 -10.76 -8.41
CA GLY A 76 -9.91 -12.13 -8.53
C GLY A 76 -9.43 -12.77 -7.23
N GLY A 77 -9.20 -12.00 -6.17
CA GLY A 77 -8.82 -12.54 -4.84
C GLY A 77 -7.45 -13.22 -4.80
N GLN A 78 -6.46 -12.69 -5.51
CA GLN A 78 -5.12 -13.30 -5.62
C GLN A 78 -4.05 -12.60 -4.76
N LEU A 79 -4.45 -11.79 -3.78
CA LEU A 79 -3.54 -11.00 -2.95
C LEU A 79 -2.47 -11.87 -2.27
N GLY A 80 -2.85 -13.01 -1.71
CA GLY A 80 -1.89 -13.92 -1.08
C GLY A 80 -0.85 -14.48 -2.05
N GLN A 81 -1.20 -14.67 -3.34
CA GLN A 81 -0.22 -15.05 -4.37
C GLN A 81 0.71 -13.90 -4.69
N TYR A 82 0.16 -12.70 -4.88
CA TYR A 82 0.94 -11.49 -5.12
C TYR A 82 1.94 -11.20 -3.98
N HIS A 83 1.50 -11.27 -2.72
CA HIS A 83 2.40 -11.08 -1.59
C HIS A 83 3.48 -12.15 -1.47
N ARG A 84 3.18 -13.40 -1.82
CA ARG A 84 4.23 -14.45 -1.86
C ARG A 84 5.29 -14.14 -2.91
N GLU A 85 4.91 -13.72 -4.12
CA GLU A 85 5.85 -13.32 -5.16
C GLU A 85 6.66 -12.08 -4.72
N LEU A 86 5.97 -11.08 -4.15
CA LEU A 86 6.62 -9.88 -3.60
C LEU A 86 7.69 -10.22 -2.55
N ASN A 87 7.37 -11.09 -1.60
CA ASN A 87 8.26 -11.41 -0.48
C ASN A 87 9.37 -12.42 -0.83
N ASN A 88 9.10 -13.38 -1.74
CA ASN A 88 10.03 -14.48 -2.00
C ASN A 88 10.87 -14.30 -3.27
N GLU A 89 10.46 -13.43 -4.18
CA GLU A 89 11.15 -13.24 -5.45
C GLU A 89 11.57 -11.77 -5.65
N ILE A 90 10.63 -10.84 -5.60
CA ILE A 90 10.89 -9.43 -5.92
C ILE A 90 11.77 -8.77 -4.85
N LEU A 91 11.36 -8.87 -3.59
CA LEU A 91 12.07 -8.20 -2.49
C LEU A 91 13.50 -8.72 -2.29
N PRO A 92 13.79 -10.04 -2.29
CA PRO A 92 15.17 -10.54 -2.22
C PRO A 92 16.05 -10.02 -3.35
N ALA A 93 15.56 -10.02 -4.59
CA ALA A 93 16.32 -9.52 -5.73
C ALA A 93 16.65 -8.02 -5.61
N LEU A 94 15.70 -7.22 -5.12
CA LEU A 94 15.92 -5.79 -4.87
C LEU A 94 16.92 -5.54 -3.73
N ILE A 95 16.86 -6.35 -2.66
CA ILE A 95 17.79 -6.27 -1.55
C ILE A 95 19.22 -6.49 -2.04
N ASP A 96 19.45 -7.52 -2.83
CA ASP A 96 20.76 -7.87 -3.36
C ASP A 96 21.27 -6.80 -4.36
N GLU A 97 20.43 -6.35 -5.31
CA GLU A 97 20.81 -5.41 -6.34
C GLU A 97 21.13 -4.01 -5.81
N TYR A 98 20.33 -3.51 -4.84
CA TYR A 98 20.46 -2.13 -4.36
C TYR A 98 20.99 -2.03 -2.93
N ALA A 99 21.49 -3.12 -2.36
CA ALA A 99 21.97 -3.20 -0.97
C ALA A 99 20.95 -2.59 0.02
N LEU A 100 19.69 -3.04 -0.08
CA LEU A 100 18.62 -2.53 0.77
C LEU A 100 18.79 -2.96 2.23
N ASP A 101 18.38 -2.10 3.15
CA ASP A 101 18.35 -2.38 4.57
C ASP A 101 17.07 -3.14 4.94
N THR A 102 17.18 -4.42 5.25
CA THR A 102 16.04 -5.29 5.60
C THR A 102 15.29 -4.83 6.85
N GLU A 103 15.91 -4.01 7.71
CA GLU A 103 15.26 -3.43 8.89
C GLU A 103 14.56 -2.10 8.59
N LYS A 104 14.73 -1.56 7.36
CA LYS A 104 14.23 -0.25 6.93
C LYS A 104 13.48 -0.34 5.62
N LEU A 105 12.58 -1.30 5.54
CA LEU A 105 11.67 -1.48 4.42
C LEU A 105 10.29 -0.95 4.77
N ALA A 106 9.68 -0.23 3.85
CA ALA A 106 8.28 0.17 3.96
C ALA A 106 7.50 -0.31 2.75
N TYR A 107 6.19 -0.47 2.94
CA TYR A 107 5.28 -0.88 1.88
C TYR A 107 3.99 -0.06 1.94
N GLY A 108 3.46 0.34 0.79
CA GLY A 108 2.25 1.13 0.77
C GLY A 108 1.57 1.22 -0.58
N GLY A 109 0.46 1.94 -0.60
CA GLY A 109 -0.31 2.14 -1.82
C GLY A 109 -1.52 3.04 -1.65
N TYR A 110 -2.22 3.21 -2.76
CA TYR A 110 -3.44 4.01 -2.88
C TYR A 110 -4.63 3.12 -3.26
N SER A 111 -5.81 3.35 -2.67
CA SER A 111 -7.04 2.64 -3.04
C SER A 111 -6.92 1.11 -2.81
N LEU A 112 -7.12 0.27 -3.83
CA LEU A 112 -6.85 -1.17 -3.74
C LEU A 112 -5.38 -1.47 -3.41
N GLY A 113 -4.42 -0.66 -3.90
CA GLY A 113 -3.03 -0.77 -3.51
C GLY A 113 -2.80 -0.49 -2.03
N GLY A 114 -3.58 0.42 -1.44
CA GLY A 114 -3.60 0.69 0.01
C GLY A 114 -4.23 -0.46 0.81
N LEU A 115 -5.29 -1.06 0.29
CA LEU A 115 -5.87 -2.30 0.85
C LEU A 115 -4.82 -3.43 0.86
N ALA A 116 -4.18 -3.68 -0.29
CA ALA A 116 -3.14 -4.71 -0.39
C ALA A 116 -2.01 -4.50 0.62
N ALA A 117 -1.50 -3.26 0.72
CA ALA A 117 -0.48 -2.94 1.71
C ALA A 117 -0.94 -3.20 3.15
N THR A 118 -2.17 -2.81 3.50
CA THR A 118 -2.72 -3.05 4.84
C THR A 118 -2.83 -4.54 5.16
N MET A 119 -3.32 -5.34 4.22
CA MET A 119 -3.49 -6.80 4.41
C MET A 119 -2.16 -7.54 4.59
N SER A 120 -1.04 -6.99 4.13
CA SER A 120 0.28 -7.59 4.35
C SER A 120 0.67 -7.70 5.84
N LEU A 121 0.04 -6.92 6.73
CA LEU A 121 0.23 -7.03 8.19
C LEU A 121 -0.03 -8.44 8.73
N TRP A 122 -0.92 -9.21 8.11
CA TRP A 122 -1.26 -10.59 8.51
C TRP A 122 -0.37 -11.64 7.84
N GLU A 123 0.34 -11.29 6.78
CA GLU A 123 1.09 -12.25 5.96
C GLU A 123 2.60 -12.21 6.21
N THR A 124 3.18 -11.03 6.45
CA THR A 124 4.63 -10.85 6.55
C THR A 124 5.01 -9.84 7.63
N ASP A 125 6.20 -10.00 8.19
CA ASP A 125 6.87 -9.07 9.09
C ASP A 125 8.09 -8.36 8.44
N ALA A 126 8.21 -8.47 7.11
CA ALA A 126 9.32 -7.90 6.37
C ALA A 126 9.35 -6.36 6.38
N PHE A 127 8.24 -5.70 6.65
CA PHE A 127 8.13 -4.25 6.55
C PHE A 127 8.09 -3.58 7.92
N ALA A 128 9.04 -2.69 8.17
CA ALA A 128 9.12 -1.88 9.40
C ALA A 128 8.05 -0.76 9.41
N ALA A 129 7.59 -0.33 8.24
CA ALA A 129 6.54 0.68 8.12
C ALA A 129 5.57 0.33 6.98
N LEU A 130 4.29 0.69 7.16
CA LEU A 130 3.26 0.57 6.14
C LEU A 130 2.45 1.86 6.02
N PHE A 131 1.96 2.14 4.81
CA PHE A 131 0.98 3.22 4.63
C PHE A 131 -0.13 2.82 3.66
N SER A 132 -1.33 3.29 3.97
CA SER A 132 -2.51 3.10 3.13
C SER A 132 -3.21 4.44 2.94
N LEU A 133 -3.37 4.84 1.69
CA LEU A 133 -4.03 6.08 1.32
C LEU A 133 -5.32 5.78 0.59
N CYS A 134 -6.43 6.30 1.10
CA CYS A 134 -7.76 6.01 0.57
C CYS A 134 -7.99 4.50 0.39
N GLY A 135 -7.47 3.69 1.32
CA GLY A 135 -7.54 2.23 1.26
C GLY A 135 -8.96 1.75 1.02
N SER A 136 -9.13 0.80 0.08
CA SER A 136 -10.43 0.28 -0.32
C SER A 136 -11.06 -0.62 0.76
N PHE A 137 -11.20 -0.12 1.98
CA PHE A 137 -11.71 -0.87 3.14
C PHE A 137 -13.20 -1.21 3.06
N TRP A 138 -13.92 -0.61 2.09
CA TRP A 138 -15.27 -0.99 1.69
C TRP A 138 -15.34 -2.38 1.02
N TYR A 139 -14.20 -3.01 0.74
CA TYR A 139 -14.16 -4.34 0.17
C TYR A 139 -14.83 -5.33 1.12
N PRO A 140 -15.80 -6.16 0.63
CA PRO A 140 -16.64 -6.99 1.51
C PRO A 140 -15.82 -7.86 2.46
N GLY A 141 -16.17 -7.83 3.75
CA GLY A 141 -15.53 -8.64 4.80
C GLY A 141 -14.17 -8.13 5.30
N VAL A 142 -13.54 -7.14 4.65
CA VAL A 142 -12.20 -6.66 5.05
C VAL A 142 -12.21 -6.00 6.41
N ALA A 143 -13.16 -5.11 6.68
CA ALA A 143 -13.22 -4.44 7.98
C ALA A 143 -13.49 -5.42 9.11
N ASP A 144 -14.39 -6.39 8.90
CA ASP A 144 -14.69 -7.45 9.85
C ASP A 144 -13.45 -8.31 10.12
N PHE A 145 -12.74 -8.72 9.07
CA PHE A 145 -11.49 -9.46 9.19
C PHE A 145 -10.45 -8.70 10.04
N ILE A 146 -10.27 -7.40 9.77
CA ILE A 146 -9.29 -6.56 10.48
C ILE A 146 -9.66 -6.40 11.95
N GLU A 147 -10.94 -6.29 12.28
CA GLU A 147 -11.43 -6.18 13.66
C GLU A 147 -11.29 -7.50 14.44
N GLU A 148 -11.46 -8.64 13.76
CA GLU A 148 -11.48 -9.96 14.40
C GLU A 148 -10.10 -10.62 14.53
N HIS A 149 -9.09 -10.17 13.77
CA HIS A 149 -7.80 -10.84 13.69
C HIS A 149 -6.64 -9.92 14.09
N VAL A 150 -5.81 -10.40 15.01
CA VAL A 150 -4.57 -9.69 15.39
C VAL A 150 -3.54 -9.80 14.27
N PRO A 151 -2.92 -8.70 13.81
CA PRO A 151 -1.88 -8.74 12.80
C PRO A 151 -0.65 -9.55 13.25
N LYS A 152 -0.02 -10.27 12.34
CA LYS A 152 1.30 -10.89 12.55
C LYS A 152 2.35 -9.81 12.82
N ASN A 153 2.36 -8.77 11.99
CA ASN A 153 3.28 -7.64 12.10
C ASN A 153 2.66 -6.46 12.87
N TYR A 154 2.35 -6.68 14.15
CA TYR A 154 1.78 -5.63 15.02
C TYR A 154 2.80 -4.56 15.45
N SER A 155 4.09 -4.79 15.20
CA SER A 155 5.18 -3.85 15.52
C SER A 155 5.47 -2.84 14.43
N ALA A 156 4.92 -3.03 13.22
CA ALA A 156 5.10 -2.10 12.13
C ALA A 156 4.56 -0.70 12.46
N GLN A 157 5.27 0.33 12.02
CA GLN A 157 4.74 1.69 12.04
C GLN A 157 3.69 1.83 10.94
N VAL A 158 2.44 2.13 11.29
CA VAL A 158 1.32 2.17 10.33
C VAL A 158 0.80 3.59 10.17
N TYR A 159 0.60 4.02 8.93
CA TYR A 159 -0.02 5.29 8.56
C TYR A 159 -1.24 5.06 7.67
N LEU A 160 -2.40 5.50 8.11
CA LEU A 160 -3.64 5.41 7.37
C LEU A 160 -4.20 6.81 7.10
N GLN A 161 -4.61 7.08 5.86
CA GLN A 161 -5.28 8.32 5.51
C GLN A 161 -6.42 8.06 4.53
N ASN A 162 -7.63 8.48 4.91
CA ASN A 162 -8.83 8.43 4.05
C ASN A 162 -9.54 9.79 4.09
N GLY A 163 -10.32 10.07 3.05
CA GLY A 163 -11.17 11.25 3.01
C GLY A 163 -12.55 10.99 3.62
N ILE A 164 -13.09 11.96 4.37
CA ILE A 164 -14.45 11.84 4.95
C ILE A 164 -15.56 11.87 3.88
N ARG A 165 -15.22 12.34 2.68
CA ARG A 165 -16.13 12.40 1.53
C ARG A 165 -15.99 11.22 0.58
N GLU A 166 -15.22 10.18 0.96
CA GLU A 166 -15.14 8.95 0.18
C GLU A 166 -16.51 8.26 0.18
N GLY A 167 -16.96 7.90 -1.01
CA GLY A 167 -18.28 7.29 -1.21
C GLY A 167 -19.41 8.27 -1.52
N GLU A 168 -19.23 9.58 -1.39
CA GLU A 168 -20.24 10.58 -1.76
C GLU A 168 -20.70 10.40 -3.22
N GLY A 169 -22.01 10.44 -3.43
CA GLY A 169 -22.63 10.32 -4.76
C GLY A 169 -22.71 8.90 -5.32
N HIS A 170 -22.20 7.90 -4.61
CA HIS A 170 -22.37 6.50 -4.98
C HIS A 170 -23.67 5.92 -4.43
N ASN A 171 -24.32 5.05 -5.22
CA ASN A 171 -25.53 4.31 -4.85
C ASN A 171 -25.29 2.78 -4.75
N ASN A 172 -24.06 2.38 -4.59
CA ASN A 172 -23.61 0.99 -4.42
C ASN A 172 -22.76 0.88 -3.16
N ARG A 173 -22.09 -0.28 -2.94
CA ARG A 173 -21.28 -0.52 -1.72
C ARG A 173 -20.17 0.50 -1.45
N LEU A 174 -19.84 1.38 -2.39
CA LEU A 174 -18.89 2.47 -2.15
C LEU A 174 -19.49 3.59 -1.28
N CYS A 175 -20.82 3.71 -1.16
CA CYS A 175 -21.45 4.78 -0.38
C CYS A 175 -21.01 4.76 1.10
N ASP A 176 -20.63 3.59 1.62
CA ASP A 176 -20.20 3.39 3.01
C ASP A 176 -18.67 3.40 3.18
N ALA A 177 -17.91 3.79 2.14
CA ALA A 177 -16.43 3.74 2.15
C ALA A 177 -15.82 4.47 3.37
N TYR A 178 -16.35 5.63 3.73
CA TYR A 178 -15.92 6.36 4.92
C TYR A 178 -16.15 5.59 6.22
N SER A 179 -17.33 4.98 6.40
CA SER A 179 -17.63 4.18 7.59
C SER A 179 -16.69 2.99 7.76
N TYR A 180 -16.40 2.29 6.66
CA TYR A 180 -15.41 1.19 6.68
C TYR A 180 -14.01 1.68 6.99
N ALA A 181 -13.60 2.83 6.44
CA ALA A 181 -12.32 3.44 6.76
C ALA A 181 -12.21 3.77 8.26
N GLN A 182 -13.25 4.35 8.87
CA GLN A 182 -13.26 4.64 10.31
C GLN A 182 -13.09 3.36 11.16
N ARG A 183 -13.78 2.28 10.83
CA ARG A 183 -13.66 0.99 11.52
C ARG A 183 -12.22 0.47 11.47
N VAL A 184 -11.62 0.41 10.29
CA VAL A 184 -10.24 -0.06 10.09
C VAL A 184 -9.23 0.85 10.80
N HIS A 185 -9.39 2.17 10.71
CA HIS A 185 -8.54 3.12 11.44
C HIS A 185 -8.59 2.87 12.94
N THR A 186 -9.79 2.70 13.52
CA THR A 186 -9.96 2.41 14.94
C THR A 186 -9.31 1.09 15.34
N ALA A 187 -9.55 0.03 14.59
CA ALA A 187 -8.98 -1.30 14.86
C ALA A 187 -7.45 -1.27 14.85
N LEU A 188 -6.83 -0.66 13.83
CA LEU A 188 -5.39 -0.59 13.71
C LEU A 188 -4.73 0.43 14.66
N GLN A 189 -5.46 1.45 15.12
CA GLN A 189 -4.98 2.29 16.23
C GLN A 189 -4.82 1.47 17.52
N VAL A 190 -5.79 0.59 17.79
CA VAL A 190 -5.77 -0.25 19.01
C VAL A 190 -4.69 -1.35 18.92
N THR A 191 -4.56 -2.00 17.77
CA THR A 191 -3.70 -3.20 17.62
C THR A 191 -2.25 -2.87 17.28
N CYS A 192 -2.00 -1.85 16.46
CA CYS A 192 -0.66 -1.46 15.98
C CYS A 192 -0.26 -0.03 16.37
N GLY A 193 -1.08 0.71 17.09
CA GLY A 193 -0.82 2.12 17.36
C GLY A 193 -0.79 2.99 16.08
N ALA A 194 -1.58 2.63 15.07
CA ALA A 194 -1.54 3.30 13.77
C ALA A 194 -1.77 4.82 13.88
N LYS A 195 -0.96 5.59 13.16
CA LYS A 195 -1.23 6.99 12.91
C LYS A 195 -2.33 7.11 11.85
N THR A 196 -3.44 7.73 12.21
CA THR A 196 -4.59 7.87 11.32
C THR A 196 -4.87 9.33 10.99
N VAL A 197 -5.32 9.59 9.78
CA VAL A 197 -5.74 10.90 9.27
C VAL A 197 -7.07 10.73 8.53
N LEU A 198 -8.04 11.57 8.86
CA LEU A 198 -9.28 11.74 8.09
C LEU A 198 -9.30 13.19 7.60
N ASP A 199 -9.26 13.39 6.29
CA ASP A 199 -9.27 14.71 5.68
C ASP A 199 -10.62 15.03 5.00
N ASP A 200 -10.88 16.31 4.69
CA ASP A 200 -12.16 16.81 4.18
C ASP A 200 -12.36 16.58 2.67
N TYR A 201 -11.68 15.59 2.07
CA TYR A 201 -11.66 15.36 0.63
C TYR A 201 -12.30 14.04 0.24
N GLY A 202 -12.59 13.88 -1.06
CA GLY A 202 -13.02 12.63 -1.67
C GLY A 202 -11.87 11.71 -2.06
N HIS A 203 -12.22 10.58 -2.65
CA HIS A 203 -11.28 9.49 -2.98
C HIS A 203 -10.16 9.93 -3.95
N HIS A 204 -10.48 10.73 -4.96
CA HIS A 204 -9.52 11.13 -6.00
C HIS A 204 -8.86 12.49 -5.75
N ASP A 205 -9.23 13.16 -4.67
CA ASP A 205 -8.72 14.48 -4.37
C ASP A 205 -7.33 14.40 -3.74
N ARG A 206 -6.47 15.35 -4.09
CA ARG A 206 -5.15 15.52 -3.47
C ARG A 206 -4.26 14.28 -3.41
N GLN A 207 -4.36 13.42 -4.42
CA GLN A 207 -3.59 12.17 -4.47
C GLN A 207 -2.08 12.41 -4.33
N SER A 208 -1.54 13.41 -5.04
CA SER A 208 -0.12 13.75 -4.99
C SER A 208 0.30 14.23 -3.60
N GLU A 209 -0.50 15.11 -2.97
CA GLU A 209 -0.20 15.65 -1.64
C GLU A 209 -0.24 14.55 -0.57
N ARG A 210 -1.23 13.66 -0.64
CA ARG A 210 -1.36 12.50 0.26
C ARG A 210 -0.15 11.56 0.13
N LEU A 211 0.23 11.18 -1.09
CA LEU A 211 1.38 10.33 -1.35
C LEU A 211 2.68 10.99 -0.85
N ASN A 212 2.92 12.24 -1.18
CA ASN A 212 4.10 12.95 -0.70
C ASN A 212 4.14 13.10 0.84
N ALA A 213 2.97 13.26 1.49
CA ALA A 213 2.89 13.30 2.95
C ALA A 213 3.24 11.93 3.57
N ALA A 214 2.72 10.83 3.00
CA ALA A 214 3.03 9.48 3.43
C ALA A 214 4.51 9.14 3.25
N LEU A 215 5.10 9.43 2.08
CA LEU A 215 6.52 9.22 1.82
C LEU A 215 7.40 9.96 2.82
N ARG A 216 7.12 11.25 3.10
CA ARG A 216 7.84 12.02 4.13
C ARG A 216 7.66 11.44 5.53
N TRP A 217 6.48 10.91 5.85
CA TRP A 217 6.26 10.26 7.13
C TRP A 217 7.08 8.97 7.24
N VAL A 218 7.06 8.12 6.20
CA VAL A 218 7.86 6.89 6.15
C VAL A 218 9.35 7.20 6.33
N GLU A 219 9.91 8.18 5.61
CA GLU A 219 11.34 8.54 5.73
C GLU A 219 11.74 9.05 7.11
N ARG A 220 10.78 9.45 7.96
CA ARG A 220 11.05 9.84 9.36
C ARG A 220 11.03 8.66 10.31
N VAL A 221 10.29 7.60 10.00
CA VAL A 221 10.16 6.44 10.90
C VAL A 221 11.11 5.30 10.54
N LEU A 222 11.66 5.25 9.31
CA LEU A 222 12.76 4.41 8.87
C LEU A 222 14.12 5.00 9.27
#